data_5864199600a7f3c0218fc82086d7422c
#
_entry.id   5864199600a7f3c0218fc82086d7422c
#
_cell.length_a   1.000
_cell.length_b   1.000
_cell.length_c   1.000
_cell.angle_alpha   90.00
_cell.angle_beta   90.00
_cell.angle_gamma   90.00
#
_symmetry.space_group_name_H-M   'P 1'
#
loop_
_entity.id
_entity.type
_entity.pdbx_description
1 polymer ?
#
loop_
_entity_poly.entity_id
_entity_poly.type
_entity_poly.pdbx_seq_one_letter_code
_entity_poly.pdbx_strand_id
1 'polypeptide(L)'
;MLRISGKFCVAAVCVLLVAGCSGGKTFKVKGTIKGAKNGVLYLQKEEDGRYVNLDSLEMGKNGQFELSAPVEDPQMYYLAFGKAEPAVSFFAEKGEITVDAHIDSLDRAKIKGGKEQELYVEFMGYMRDFATKKNNIYLDILRSNAVDGDKDSVAVYTAMYESLDRRQLQFVANFAISHPDSYLSPLLASTFLNKGYSPLLDTIAVKLSPEVMGSRYGKDFSGFISNAKNTLVGMEAPDFELVKDSVAYSPKTFAGKNLFVVAWASGNQQNIDYMSALKQVYEKWHDKGLEVLSSSIGGGDEEYGYDIYSLNLPWTEVRDARGIKNALVDKFALTGALPAGVLIGRDGTILARYISPDDLSKVLGYLEKHNN
;
A
#
# COMPACT_ATOMS: atom_id res chain seq x y z
N MET A 1 58.61 -29.09 33.22
CA MET A 1 58.82 -28.34 31.94
C MET A 1 58.28 -29.18 30.80
N LEU A 2 57.09 -28.96 30.32
CA LEU A 2 56.58 -29.50 29.07
C LEU A 2 55.76 -28.39 28.40
N ARG A 3 56.27 -27.90 27.28
CA ARG A 3 55.55 -26.97 26.40
C ARG A 3 54.62 -27.79 25.51
N ILE A 4 53.33 -27.53 25.62
CA ILE A 4 52.34 -28.03 24.66
C ILE A 4 51.96 -26.89 23.73
N SER A 5 52.41 -27.05 22.48
CA SER A 5 52.12 -26.17 21.35
C SER A 5 50.73 -26.58 20.79
N GLY A 6 49.71 -25.79 21.05
CA GLY A 6 48.38 -25.97 20.45
C GLY A 6 48.34 -25.34 19.06
N LYS A 7 48.25 -26.18 18.04
CA LYS A 7 47.94 -25.75 16.66
C LYS A 7 46.42 -25.53 16.56
N PHE A 8 46.01 -24.28 16.39
CA PHE A 8 44.64 -23.96 15.98
C PHE A 8 44.43 -24.37 14.52
N CYS A 9 43.66 -25.42 14.29
CA CYS A 9 43.12 -25.72 12.98
C CYS A 9 41.94 -24.78 12.72
N VAL A 10 42.12 -23.83 11.84
CA VAL A 10 41.02 -23.07 11.22
C VAL A 10 40.31 -24.01 10.26
N ALA A 11 39.16 -24.51 10.67
CA ALA A 11 38.28 -25.25 9.77
C ALA A 11 37.64 -24.23 8.80
N ALA A 12 38.13 -24.19 7.58
CA ALA A 12 37.47 -23.52 6.48
C ALA A 12 36.17 -24.28 6.19
N VAL A 13 35.04 -23.71 6.57
CA VAL A 13 33.73 -24.20 6.16
C VAL A 13 33.59 -23.86 4.67
N CYS A 14 33.92 -24.81 3.81
CA CYS A 14 33.51 -24.75 2.41
C CYS A 14 31.99 -24.94 2.38
N VAL A 15 31.26 -23.84 2.20
CA VAL A 15 29.87 -23.89 1.77
C VAL A 15 29.86 -24.45 0.36
N LEU A 16 29.61 -25.73 0.23
CA LEU A 16 29.28 -26.38 -1.02
C LEU A 16 27.95 -25.77 -1.50
N LEU A 17 28.02 -24.81 -2.43
CA LEU A 17 26.92 -24.44 -3.28
C LEU A 17 26.50 -25.71 -4.05
N VAL A 18 25.49 -26.38 -3.53
CA VAL A 18 24.73 -27.39 -4.27
C VAL A 18 24.03 -26.62 -5.38
N ALA A 19 24.64 -26.56 -6.56
CA ALA A 19 23.98 -26.19 -7.79
C ALA A 19 22.94 -27.27 -8.09
N GLY A 20 21.80 -27.22 -7.40
CA GLY A 20 20.61 -27.94 -7.77
C GLY A 20 20.12 -27.35 -9.09
N CYS A 21 20.31 -28.07 -10.19
CA CYS A 21 19.59 -27.84 -11.44
C CYS A 21 18.10 -28.12 -11.23
N SER A 22 17.40 -27.27 -10.51
CA SER A 22 15.99 -27.07 -10.69
C SER A 22 15.87 -26.01 -11.80
N GLY A 23 15.27 -26.35 -12.95
CA GLY A 23 15.08 -25.46 -14.09
C GLY A 23 14.13 -24.30 -13.79
N GLY A 24 14.29 -23.65 -12.63
CA GLY A 24 13.55 -22.45 -12.22
C GLY A 24 13.88 -21.27 -13.12
N LYS A 25 12.87 -20.50 -13.47
CA LYS A 25 13.06 -19.22 -14.14
C LYS A 25 13.82 -18.29 -13.19
N THR A 26 14.86 -17.62 -13.68
CA THR A 26 15.62 -16.61 -12.95
C THR A 26 15.67 -15.32 -13.76
N PHE A 27 15.82 -14.19 -13.07
CA PHE A 27 16.18 -12.93 -13.70
C PHE A 27 17.48 -12.40 -13.10
N LYS A 28 18.10 -11.52 -13.84
CA LYS A 28 19.28 -10.74 -13.39
C LYS A 28 18.93 -9.26 -13.45
N VAL A 29 19.32 -8.51 -12.43
CA VAL A 29 19.31 -7.06 -12.45
C VAL A 29 20.75 -6.56 -12.34
N LYS A 30 21.17 -5.74 -13.30
CA LYS A 30 22.52 -5.19 -13.34
C LYS A 30 22.49 -3.72 -13.73
N GLY A 31 23.55 -3.01 -13.41
CA GLY A 31 23.66 -1.61 -13.79
C GLY A 31 24.68 -0.83 -13.01
N THR A 32 24.42 0.48 -12.94
CA THR A 32 25.30 1.41 -12.25
C THR A 32 24.49 2.37 -11.40
N ILE A 33 24.84 2.50 -10.12
CA ILE A 33 24.34 3.55 -9.23
C ILE A 33 25.50 4.52 -9.00
N LYS A 34 25.54 5.61 -9.78
CA LYS A 34 26.57 6.64 -9.68
C LYS A 34 26.53 7.31 -8.31
N GLY A 35 27.69 7.57 -7.73
CA GLY A 35 27.78 8.18 -6.40
C GLY A 35 27.61 7.21 -5.23
N ALA A 36 27.15 5.98 -5.46
CA ALA A 36 27.12 4.95 -4.42
C ALA A 36 28.55 4.60 -3.98
N LYS A 37 28.80 4.69 -2.67
CA LYS A 37 30.10 4.38 -2.07
C LYS A 37 29.87 3.64 -0.76
N ASN A 38 30.57 2.52 -0.59
CA ASN A 38 30.63 1.79 0.68
C ASN A 38 29.26 1.53 1.34
N GLY A 39 28.55 0.56 0.85
CA GLY A 39 27.26 0.13 1.42
C GLY A 39 26.80 -1.14 0.73
N VAL A 40 25.82 -1.79 1.30
CA VAL A 40 25.24 -3.00 0.74
C VAL A 40 24.01 -2.63 -0.06
N LEU A 41 23.96 -3.08 -1.32
CA LEU A 41 22.75 -3.03 -2.14
C LEU A 41 22.01 -4.35 -1.98
N TYR A 42 20.74 -4.28 -1.67
CA TYR A 42 19.84 -5.43 -1.53
C TYR A 42 18.88 -5.50 -2.69
N LEU A 43 18.67 -6.70 -3.22
CA LEU A 43 17.55 -7.05 -4.07
C LEU A 43 16.44 -7.62 -3.18
N GLN A 44 15.28 -7.04 -3.24
CA GLN A 44 14.16 -7.38 -2.37
C GLN A 44 12.89 -7.69 -3.16
N LYS A 45 11.99 -8.44 -2.54
CA LYS A 45 10.57 -8.55 -2.93
C LYS A 45 9.70 -8.27 -1.72
N GLU A 46 8.46 -7.88 -1.96
CA GLU A 46 7.47 -7.77 -0.90
C GLU A 46 6.78 -9.12 -0.67
N GLU A 47 6.75 -9.55 0.58
CA GLU A 47 5.98 -10.70 1.07
C GLU A 47 5.21 -10.29 2.34
N ASP A 48 3.89 -10.42 2.30
CA ASP A 48 2.99 -10.11 3.43
C ASP A 48 3.22 -8.70 4.04
N GLY A 49 3.43 -7.71 3.16
CA GLY A 49 3.66 -6.32 3.57
C GLY A 49 5.07 -6.04 4.10
N ARG A 50 6.02 -6.95 3.94
CA ARG A 50 7.42 -6.78 4.36
C ARG A 50 8.37 -7.01 3.20
N TYR A 51 9.49 -6.29 3.21
CA TYR A 51 10.54 -6.50 2.23
C TYR A 51 11.48 -7.62 2.68
N VAL A 52 11.63 -8.64 1.85
CA VAL A 52 12.51 -9.80 2.07
C VAL A 52 13.70 -9.71 1.14
N ASN A 53 14.91 -9.81 1.69
CA ASN A 53 16.14 -9.82 0.93
C ASN A 53 16.30 -11.15 0.17
N LEU A 54 16.51 -11.06 -1.15
CA LEU A 54 16.72 -12.21 -2.04
C LEU A 54 18.20 -12.38 -2.38
N ASP A 55 18.89 -11.24 -2.59
CA ASP A 55 20.30 -11.18 -2.93
C ASP A 55 20.90 -9.87 -2.42
N SER A 56 22.22 -9.79 -2.29
CA SER A 56 22.90 -8.59 -1.84
C SER A 56 24.34 -8.50 -2.34
N LEU A 57 24.84 -7.27 -2.49
CA LEU A 57 26.19 -6.98 -2.94
C LEU A 57 26.78 -5.78 -2.19
N GLU A 58 28.04 -5.88 -1.75
CA GLU A 58 28.79 -4.70 -1.31
C GLU A 58 29.18 -3.84 -2.52
N MET A 59 28.73 -2.58 -2.52
CA MET A 59 28.95 -1.65 -3.62
C MET A 59 30.41 -1.19 -3.68
N GLY A 60 31.03 -1.44 -4.84
CA GLY A 60 32.35 -0.92 -5.15
C GLY A 60 32.35 0.56 -5.54
N LYS A 61 33.55 1.17 -5.60
CA LYS A 61 33.72 2.61 -5.94
C LYS A 61 33.20 3.02 -7.33
N ASN A 62 33.09 2.06 -8.26
CA ASN A 62 32.56 2.29 -9.61
C ASN A 62 31.02 2.30 -9.68
N GLY A 63 30.33 1.93 -8.58
CA GLY A 63 28.88 1.88 -8.51
C GLY A 63 28.23 0.78 -9.35
N GLN A 64 28.99 -0.13 -9.94
CA GLN A 64 28.46 -1.25 -10.72
C GLN A 64 27.95 -2.37 -9.83
N PHE A 65 26.87 -3.02 -10.28
CA PHE A 65 26.29 -4.16 -9.57
C PHE A 65 25.67 -5.17 -10.53
N GLU A 66 25.58 -6.42 -10.08
CA GLU A 66 24.77 -7.48 -10.66
C GLU A 66 24.22 -8.33 -9.52
N LEU A 67 22.89 -8.48 -9.48
CA LEU A 67 22.14 -9.28 -8.51
C LEU A 67 21.18 -10.19 -9.28
N SER A 68 20.73 -11.29 -8.67
CA SER A 68 19.83 -12.23 -9.33
C SER A 68 18.84 -12.84 -8.33
N ALA A 69 17.66 -13.23 -8.83
CA ALA A 69 16.69 -13.95 -8.03
C ALA A 69 15.86 -14.92 -8.88
N PRO A 70 15.29 -15.97 -8.28
CA PRO A 70 14.27 -16.76 -8.93
C PRO A 70 13.00 -15.92 -9.16
N VAL A 71 12.31 -16.19 -10.28
CA VAL A 71 11.01 -15.61 -10.61
C VAL A 71 10.10 -16.72 -11.11
N GLU A 72 8.99 -16.90 -10.43
CA GLU A 72 7.93 -17.84 -10.86
C GLU A 72 7.02 -17.14 -11.87
N ASP A 73 6.36 -16.07 -11.41
CA ASP A 73 5.55 -15.16 -12.22
C ASP A 73 6.21 -13.78 -12.27
N PRO A 74 6.00 -13.01 -13.35
CA PRO A 74 6.40 -11.61 -13.40
C PRO A 74 5.82 -10.82 -12.21
N GLN A 75 6.67 -10.07 -11.51
CA GLN A 75 6.28 -9.30 -10.32
C GLN A 75 7.21 -8.11 -10.04
N MET A 76 6.76 -7.26 -9.08
CA MET A 76 7.56 -6.14 -8.60
C MET A 76 8.72 -6.62 -7.73
N TYR A 77 9.88 -6.04 -7.96
CA TYR A 77 11.09 -6.17 -7.16
C TYR A 77 11.65 -4.79 -6.81
N TYR A 78 12.53 -4.77 -5.84
CA TYR A 78 13.03 -3.53 -5.26
C TYR A 78 14.52 -3.58 -5.05
N LEU A 79 15.19 -2.42 -5.22
CA LEU A 79 16.55 -2.21 -4.75
C LEU A 79 16.54 -1.28 -3.54
N ALA A 80 17.15 -1.72 -2.46
CA ALA A 80 17.35 -0.93 -1.24
C ALA A 80 18.83 -0.75 -0.96
N PHE A 81 19.24 0.44 -0.49
CA PHE A 81 20.61 0.73 -0.15
C PHE A 81 20.79 0.83 1.37
N GLY A 82 21.59 -0.06 1.93
CA GLY A 82 21.80 -0.15 3.37
C GLY A 82 20.54 -0.66 4.09
N LYS A 83 20.14 0.04 5.15
CA LYS A 83 18.90 -0.23 5.93
C LYS A 83 17.73 0.66 5.52
N ALA A 84 17.89 1.44 4.44
CA ALA A 84 16.86 2.33 3.97
C ALA A 84 15.69 1.57 3.35
N GLU A 85 14.53 2.23 3.29
CA GLU A 85 13.39 1.79 2.51
C GLU A 85 13.77 1.60 1.03
N PRO A 86 13.10 0.69 0.30
CA PRO A 86 13.35 0.50 -1.12
C PRO A 86 13.20 1.80 -1.91
N ALA A 87 14.25 2.15 -2.63
CA ALA A 87 14.31 3.42 -3.38
C ALA A 87 14.12 3.25 -4.90
N VAL A 88 14.31 2.03 -5.43
CA VAL A 88 14.11 1.71 -6.84
C VAL A 88 13.16 0.53 -6.94
N SER A 89 12.05 0.70 -7.62
CA SER A 89 11.09 -0.36 -7.92
C SER A 89 11.11 -0.70 -9.41
N PHE A 90 11.02 -1.97 -9.76
CA PHE A 90 10.96 -2.43 -11.13
C PHE A 90 10.17 -3.73 -11.24
N PHE A 91 9.63 -3.97 -12.43
CA PHE A 91 8.96 -5.23 -12.73
C PHE A 91 9.95 -6.18 -13.40
N ALA A 92 10.04 -7.41 -12.92
CA ALA A 92 10.90 -8.40 -13.55
C ALA A 92 10.16 -9.68 -13.90
N GLU A 93 10.52 -10.18 -15.05
CA GLU A 93 10.19 -11.48 -15.59
C GLU A 93 11.52 -12.21 -15.90
N LYS A 94 11.47 -13.46 -16.37
CA LYS A 94 12.68 -14.17 -16.78
C LYS A 94 13.48 -13.35 -17.79
N GLY A 95 14.75 -13.09 -17.49
CA GLY A 95 15.64 -12.34 -18.39
C GLY A 95 16.55 -11.39 -17.63
N GLU A 96 16.77 -10.22 -18.21
CA GLU A 96 17.69 -9.23 -17.70
C GLU A 96 17.04 -7.85 -17.58
N ILE A 97 17.25 -7.22 -16.43
CA ILE A 97 16.86 -5.84 -16.14
C ILE A 97 18.14 -5.01 -16.02
N THR A 98 18.15 -3.84 -16.65
CA THR A 98 19.26 -2.88 -16.54
C THR A 98 18.80 -1.62 -15.81
N VAL A 99 19.63 -1.12 -14.88
CA VAL A 99 19.34 0.05 -14.05
C VAL A 99 20.51 1.03 -14.16
N ASP A 100 20.22 2.29 -14.54
CA ASP A 100 21.17 3.41 -14.48
C ASP A 100 20.56 4.49 -13.56
N ALA A 101 21.20 4.74 -12.44
CA ALA A 101 20.71 5.63 -11.40
C ALA A 101 21.84 6.48 -10.79
N HIS A 102 21.46 7.49 -10.02
CA HIS A 102 22.32 8.26 -9.15
C HIS A 102 21.83 8.14 -7.71
N ILE A 103 22.75 8.02 -6.74
CA ILE A 103 22.38 7.80 -5.33
C ILE A 103 21.47 8.91 -4.76
N ASP A 104 21.67 10.15 -5.20
CA ASP A 104 20.87 11.30 -4.75
C ASP A 104 19.52 11.44 -5.48
N SER A 105 19.19 10.54 -6.43
CA SER A 105 17.96 10.58 -7.23
C SER A 105 17.55 9.18 -7.71
N LEU A 106 17.48 8.23 -6.80
CA LEU A 106 17.10 6.84 -7.08
C LEU A 106 15.67 6.72 -7.64
N ASP A 107 14.79 7.64 -7.26
CA ASP A 107 13.43 7.81 -7.79
C ASP A 107 13.38 8.11 -9.30
N ARG A 108 14.50 8.56 -9.87
CA ARG A 108 14.66 8.87 -11.31
C ARG A 108 15.48 7.83 -12.06
N ALA A 109 15.65 6.63 -11.48
CA ALA A 109 16.37 5.55 -12.12
C ALA A 109 15.82 5.24 -13.51
N LYS A 110 16.72 5.05 -14.48
CA LYS A 110 16.37 4.58 -15.81
C LYS A 110 16.44 3.06 -15.82
N ILE A 111 15.29 2.42 -16.00
CA ILE A 111 15.15 0.97 -15.90
C ILE A 111 14.66 0.44 -17.25
N LYS A 112 15.31 -0.61 -17.77
CA LYS A 112 14.97 -1.24 -19.04
C LYS A 112 15.10 -2.76 -18.91
N GLY A 113 14.33 -3.45 -19.74
CA GLY A 113 14.39 -4.92 -19.90
C GLY A 113 13.07 -5.59 -19.50
N GLY A 114 12.65 -6.52 -20.36
CA GLY A 114 11.39 -7.24 -20.22
C GLY A 114 10.15 -6.45 -20.68
N LYS A 115 9.18 -7.19 -21.19
CA LYS A 115 7.93 -6.62 -21.71
C LYS A 115 7.11 -5.95 -20.62
N GLU A 116 7.01 -6.60 -19.46
CA GLU A 116 6.25 -6.06 -18.32
C GLU A 116 6.89 -4.79 -17.76
N GLN A 117 8.22 -4.72 -17.71
CA GLN A 117 8.92 -3.50 -17.29
C GLN A 117 8.71 -2.33 -18.26
N GLU A 118 8.70 -2.58 -19.56
CA GLU A 118 8.44 -1.54 -20.56
C GLU A 118 7.02 -0.98 -20.43
N LEU A 119 6.03 -1.87 -20.27
CA LEU A 119 4.64 -1.48 -20.01
C LEU A 119 4.50 -0.71 -18.69
N TYR A 120 5.22 -1.11 -17.64
CA TYR A 120 5.22 -0.40 -16.37
C TYR A 120 5.76 1.02 -16.50
N VAL A 121 6.88 1.20 -17.19
CA VAL A 121 7.47 2.53 -17.43
C VAL A 121 6.51 3.42 -18.23
N GLU A 122 5.89 2.88 -19.27
CA GLU A 122 4.89 3.60 -20.06
C GLU A 122 3.70 4.03 -19.20
N PHE A 123 3.09 3.08 -18.49
CA PHE A 123 1.97 3.36 -17.59
C PHE A 123 2.31 4.44 -16.55
N MET A 124 3.45 4.31 -15.87
CA MET A 124 3.90 5.28 -14.87
C MET A 124 4.22 6.65 -15.47
N GLY A 125 4.57 6.71 -16.76
CA GLY A 125 4.67 7.96 -17.52
C GLY A 125 3.34 8.72 -17.55
N TYR A 126 2.27 8.06 -17.95
CA TYR A 126 0.91 8.64 -17.93
C TYR A 126 0.45 9.01 -16.52
N MET A 127 0.77 8.18 -15.50
CA MET A 127 0.42 8.50 -14.12
C MET A 127 1.11 9.77 -13.62
N ARG A 128 2.38 10.00 -13.97
CA ARG A 128 3.09 11.25 -13.65
C ARG A 128 2.46 12.45 -14.32
N ASP A 129 2.00 12.33 -15.56
CA ASP A 129 1.30 13.40 -16.27
C ASP A 129 -0.02 13.76 -15.58
N PHE A 130 -0.80 12.76 -15.16
CA PHE A 130 -2.01 12.98 -14.35
C PHE A 130 -1.69 13.66 -13.03
N ALA A 131 -0.67 13.19 -12.30
CA ALA A 131 -0.25 13.76 -11.03
C ALA A 131 0.18 15.23 -11.19
N THR A 132 0.95 15.56 -12.22
CA THR A 132 1.40 16.93 -12.51
C THR A 132 0.20 17.84 -12.80
N LYS A 133 -0.75 17.41 -13.64
CA LYS A 133 -1.96 18.18 -13.95
C LYS A 133 -2.84 18.38 -12.72
N LYS A 134 -3.04 17.34 -11.91
CA LYS A 134 -3.81 17.42 -10.65
C LYS A 134 -3.17 18.39 -9.67
N ASN A 135 -1.84 18.33 -9.50
CA ASN A 135 -1.12 19.24 -8.62
C ASN A 135 -1.28 20.70 -9.05
N ASN A 136 -1.20 20.99 -10.36
CA ASN A 136 -1.40 22.35 -10.86
C ASN A 136 -2.82 22.86 -10.56
N ILE A 137 -3.86 22.06 -10.82
CA ILE A 137 -5.24 22.42 -10.51
C ILE A 137 -5.42 22.61 -8.99
N TYR A 138 -4.82 21.76 -8.16
CA TYR A 138 -4.86 21.91 -6.72
C TYR A 138 -4.23 23.23 -6.23
N LEU A 139 -3.10 23.63 -6.82
CA LEU A 139 -2.49 24.92 -6.51
C LEU A 139 -3.39 26.09 -6.94
N ASP A 140 -4.14 25.97 -8.03
CA ASP A 140 -5.11 26.98 -8.44
C ASP A 140 -6.31 27.05 -7.49
N ILE A 141 -6.79 25.91 -6.96
CA ILE A 141 -7.80 25.86 -5.89
C ILE A 141 -7.28 26.61 -4.64
N LEU A 142 -6.03 26.33 -4.23
CA LEU A 142 -5.45 26.99 -3.06
C LEU A 142 -5.31 28.51 -3.25
N ARG A 143 -4.90 28.95 -4.43
CA ARG A 143 -4.79 30.38 -4.76
C ARG A 143 -6.16 31.08 -4.75
N SER A 144 -7.18 30.45 -5.35
CA SER A 144 -8.53 30.98 -5.37
C SER A 144 -9.17 31.02 -3.97
N ASN A 145 -8.91 30.04 -3.11
CA ASN A 145 -9.35 30.06 -1.71
C ASN A 145 -8.68 31.16 -0.88
N ALA A 146 -7.45 31.58 -1.24
CA ALA A 146 -6.74 32.65 -0.55
C ALA A 146 -7.26 34.06 -0.93
N VAL A 147 -8.11 34.17 -1.97
CA VAL A 147 -8.73 35.42 -2.40
C VAL A 147 -10.17 35.44 -1.87
N ASP A 148 -10.48 36.39 -1.01
CA ASP A 148 -11.83 36.56 -0.47
C ASP A 148 -12.88 36.70 -1.59
N GLY A 149 -13.82 35.78 -1.63
CA GLY A 149 -14.98 35.82 -2.53
C GLY A 149 -14.85 35.09 -3.87
N ASP A 150 -13.71 34.47 -4.19
CA ASP A 150 -13.55 33.73 -5.47
C ASP A 150 -14.06 32.27 -5.41
N LYS A 151 -15.29 32.11 -4.90
CA LYS A 151 -15.96 30.80 -4.78
C LYS A 151 -16.25 30.17 -6.15
N ASP A 152 -16.50 30.98 -7.16
CA ASP A 152 -16.80 30.51 -8.52
C ASP A 152 -15.57 29.83 -9.14
N SER A 153 -14.38 30.43 -9.03
CA SER A 153 -13.14 29.81 -9.48
C SER A 153 -12.80 28.53 -8.72
N VAL A 154 -13.01 28.50 -7.40
CA VAL A 154 -12.83 27.28 -6.60
C VAL A 154 -13.74 26.17 -7.10
N ALA A 155 -15.03 26.45 -7.37
CA ALA A 155 -15.97 25.47 -7.89
C ALA A 155 -15.52 24.94 -9.28
N VAL A 156 -15.09 25.81 -10.17
CA VAL A 156 -14.59 25.43 -11.50
C VAL A 156 -13.36 24.53 -11.40
N TYR A 157 -12.34 24.92 -10.63
CA TYR A 157 -11.13 24.11 -10.48
C TYR A 157 -11.40 22.77 -9.77
N THR A 158 -12.30 22.74 -8.80
CA THR A 158 -12.74 21.50 -8.16
C THR A 158 -13.39 20.56 -9.19
N ALA A 159 -14.28 21.05 -10.03
CA ALA A 159 -14.89 20.27 -11.09
C ALA A 159 -13.86 19.76 -12.12
N MET A 160 -12.85 20.58 -12.44
CA MET A 160 -11.73 20.18 -13.30
C MET A 160 -10.90 19.06 -12.66
N TYR A 161 -10.58 19.16 -11.38
CA TYR A 161 -9.86 18.12 -10.62
C TYR A 161 -10.62 16.79 -10.64
N GLU A 162 -11.91 16.82 -10.31
CA GLU A 162 -12.76 15.62 -10.33
C GLU A 162 -12.88 15.03 -11.75
N SER A 163 -12.99 15.86 -12.78
CA SER A 163 -13.01 15.40 -14.17
C SER A 163 -11.70 14.69 -14.54
N LEU A 164 -10.58 15.22 -14.09
CA LEU A 164 -9.27 14.61 -14.33
C LEU A 164 -9.09 13.32 -13.54
N ASP A 165 -9.63 13.23 -12.31
CA ASP A 165 -9.66 12.01 -11.52
C ASP A 165 -10.43 10.90 -12.22
N ARG A 166 -11.63 11.20 -12.70
CA ARG A 166 -12.44 10.26 -13.50
C ARG A 166 -11.69 9.77 -14.76
N ARG A 167 -11.01 10.67 -15.48
CA ARG A 167 -10.20 10.29 -16.68
C ARG A 167 -9.03 9.39 -16.32
N GLN A 168 -8.37 9.63 -15.18
CA GLN A 168 -7.30 8.77 -14.70
C GLN A 168 -7.82 7.36 -14.41
N LEU A 169 -8.93 7.23 -13.69
CA LEU A 169 -9.55 5.93 -13.40
C LEU A 169 -9.98 5.20 -14.69
N GLN A 170 -10.55 5.93 -15.66
CA GLN A 170 -10.88 5.40 -16.98
C GLN A 170 -9.64 4.90 -17.74
N PHE A 171 -8.53 5.65 -17.69
CA PHE A 171 -7.27 5.24 -18.30
C PHE A 171 -6.77 3.93 -17.69
N VAL A 172 -6.77 3.81 -16.36
CA VAL A 172 -6.35 2.57 -15.68
C VAL A 172 -7.20 1.39 -16.10
N ALA A 173 -8.52 1.56 -16.14
CA ALA A 173 -9.44 0.51 -16.56
C ALA A 173 -9.20 0.08 -18.02
N ASN A 174 -9.07 1.05 -18.91
CA ASN A 174 -8.79 0.78 -20.34
C ASN A 174 -7.44 0.08 -20.52
N PHE A 175 -6.41 0.51 -19.77
CA PHE A 175 -5.11 -0.14 -19.78
C PHE A 175 -5.24 -1.63 -19.39
N ALA A 176 -5.89 -1.94 -18.27
CA ALA A 176 -6.05 -3.30 -17.79
C ALA A 176 -6.84 -4.17 -18.80
N ILE A 177 -7.90 -3.64 -19.42
CA ILE A 177 -8.71 -4.33 -20.43
C ILE A 177 -7.93 -4.57 -21.73
N SER A 178 -7.07 -3.61 -22.11
CA SER A 178 -6.28 -3.69 -23.36
C SER A 178 -5.03 -4.58 -23.23
N HIS A 179 -4.63 -4.93 -22.02
CA HIS A 179 -3.48 -5.79 -21.75
C HIS A 179 -3.88 -7.02 -20.91
N PRO A 180 -4.77 -7.89 -21.45
CA PRO A 180 -5.32 -9.01 -20.68
C PRO A 180 -4.29 -10.05 -20.25
N ASP A 181 -3.17 -10.13 -20.96
CA ASP A 181 -2.08 -11.07 -20.71
C ASP A 181 -0.93 -10.46 -19.90
N SER A 182 -1.08 -9.21 -19.42
CA SER A 182 -0.08 -8.55 -18.60
C SER A 182 -0.35 -8.75 -17.11
N TYR A 183 0.66 -9.17 -16.37
CA TYR A 183 0.62 -9.30 -14.91
C TYR A 183 0.49 -7.95 -14.18
N LEU A 184 0.79 -6.86 -14.87
CA LEU A 184 0.55 -5.49 -14.38
C LEU A 184 -0.94 -5.17 -14.29
N SER A 185 -1.77 -5.73 -15.18
CA SER A 185 -3.19 -5.35 -15.27
C SER A 185 -3.97 -5.55 -13.97
N PRO A 186 -3.94 -6.72 -13.30
CA PRO A 186 -4.59 -6.88 -12.01
C PRO A 186 -3.93 -6.07 -10.89
N LEU A 187 -2.60 -5.92 -10.89
CA LEU A 187 -1.88 -5.09 -9.93
C LEU A 187 -2.31 -3.63 -10.03
N LEU A 188 -2.31 -3.05 -11.22
CA LEU A 188 -2.66 -1.64 -11.43
C LEU A 188 -4.15 -1.40 -11.19
N ALA A 189 -5.03 -2.34 -11.57
CA ALA A 189 -6.45 -2.25 -11.27
C ALA A 189 -6.70 -2.21 -9.76
N SER A 190 -6.11 -3.12 -8.98
CA SER A 190 -6.25 -3.11 -7.52
C SER A 190 -5.59 -1.90 -6.86
N THR A 191 -4.52 -1.36 -7.43
CA THR A 191 -3.81 -0.19 -6.90
C THR A 191 -4.56 1.12 -7.12
N PHE A 192 -5.20 1.30 -8.27
CA PHE A 192 -5.79 2.59 -8.66
C PHE A 192 -7.32 2.61 -8.65
N LEU A 193 -8.00 1.45 -8.84
CA LEU A 193 -9.46 1.34 -8.79
C LEU A 193 -9.94 0.81 -7.43
N ASN A 194 -9.41 1.36 -6.37
CA ASN A 194 -9.45 0.81 -5.01
C ASN A 194 -10.42 1.53 -4.05
N LYS A 195 -11.31 2.37 -4.57
CA LYS A 195 -12.32 3.11 -3.76
C LYS A 195 -13.59 2.28 -3.50
N GLY A 196 -13.44 1.00 -3.22
CA GLY A 196 -14.54 0.07 -3.01
C GLY A 196 -14.99 -0.64 -4.28
N TYR A 197 -16.11 -1.36 -4.20
CA TYR A 197 -16.62 -2.13 -5.32
C TYR A 197 -17.21 -1.27 -6.43
N SER A 198 -16.87 -1.64 -7.66
CA SER A 198 -17.50 -1.14 -8.89
C SER A 198 -17.68 -2.31 -9.87
N PRO A 199 -18.79 -2.40 -10.65
CA PRO A 199 -18.96 -3.41 -11.70
C PRO A 199 -17.84 -3.42 -12.75
N LEU A 200 -17.09 -2.33 -12.87
CA LEU A 200 -15.91 -2.23 -13.72
C LEU A 200 -14.82 -3.23 -13.33
N LEU A 201 -14.67 -3.51 -12.04
CA LEU A 201 -13.68 -4.49 -11.52
C LEU A 201 -14.01 -5.91 -12.05
N ASP A 202 -15.28 -6.30 -12.07
CA ASP A 202 -15.70 -7.59 -12.64
C ASP A 202 -15.44 -7.63 -14.15
N THR A 203 -15.70 -6.52 -14.84
CA THR A 203 -15.44 -6.41 -16.28
C THR A 203 -13.96 -6.63 -16.58
N ILE A 204 -13.08 -6.02 -15.79
CA ILE A 204 -11.63 -6.23 -15.91
C ILE A 204 -11.29 -7.69 -15.65
N ALA A 205 -11.74 -8.26 -14.52
CA ALA A 205 -11.42 -9.64 -14.12
C ALA A 205 -11.80 -10.67 -15.19
N VAL A 206 -12.98 -10.51 -15.84
CA VAL A 206 -13.45 -11.39 -16.91
C VAL A 206 -12.61 -11.26 -18.18
N LYS A 207 -11.98 -10.11 -18.41
CA LYS A 207 -11.15 -9.87 -19.60
C LYS A 207 -9.72 -10.38 -19.46
N LEU A 208 -9.20 -10.48 -18.23
CA LEU A 208 -7.85 -10.99 -17.98
C LEU A 208 -7.74 -12.47 -18.35
N SER A 209 -6.57 -12.86 -18.86
CA SER A 209 -6.33 -14.26 -19.21
C SER A 209 -6.31 -15.17 -17.98
N PRO A 210 -6.65 -16.48 -18.15
CA PRO A 210 -6.60 -17.43 -17.04
C PRO A 210 -5.22 -17.54 -16.38
N GLU A 211 -4.14 -17.38 -17.15
CA GLU A 211 -2.77 -17.40 -16.65
C GLU A 211 -2.55 -16.23 -15.70
N VAL A 212 -2.90 -15.01 -16.11
CA VAL A 212 -2.78 -13.80 -15.28
C VAL A 212 -3.66 -13.88 -14.03
N MET A 213 -4.90 -14.35 -14.16
CA MET A 213 -5.80 -14.53 -13.01
C MET A 213 -5.34 -15.64 -12.05
N GLY A 214 -4.60 -16.63 -12.53
CA GLY A 214 -3.96 -17.69 -11.72
C GLY A 214 -2.72 -17.22 -10.95
N SER A 215 -2.13 -16.09 -11.33
CA SER A 215 -0.94 -15.51 -10.70
C SER A 215 -1.22 -14.94 -9.30
N ARG A 216 -0.16 -14.54 -8.59
CA ARG A 216 -0.27 -13.83 -7.30
C ARG A 216 -1.18 -12.59 -7.45
N TYR A 217 -0.90 -11.72 -8.41
CA TYR A 217 -1.68 -10.48 -8.58
C TYR A 217 -3.12 -10.71 -9.01
N GLY A 218 -3.38 -11.73 -9.83
CA GLY A 218 -4.74 -12.11 -10.20
C GLY A 218 -5.55 -12.62 -9.01
N LYS A 219 -4.92 -13.43 -8.14
CA LYS A 219 -5.54 -13.90 -6.89
C LYS A 219 -5.79 -12.76 -5.90
N ASP A 220 -4.81 -11.86 -5.70
CA ASP A 220 -4.97 -10.68 -4.86
C ASP A 220 -6.10 -9.77 -5.39
N PHE A 221 -6.19 -9.57 -6.70
CA PHE A 221 -7.26 -8.80 -7.35
C PHE A 221 -8.63 -9.45 -7.17
N SER A 222 -8.73 -10.77 -7.32
CA SER A 222 -9.98 -11.52 -7.07
C SER A 222 -10.41 -11.41 -5.61
N GLY A 223 -9.46 -11.51 -4.67
CA GLY A 223 -9.70 -11.33 -3.24
C GLY A 223 -10.21 -9.92 -2.93
N PHE A 224 -9.58 -8.88 -3.49
CA PHE A 224 -10.02 -7.51 -3.38
C PHE A 224 -11.46 -7.31 -3.87
N ILE A 225 -11.80 -7.81 -5.06
CA ILE A 225 -13.16 -7.73 -5.61
C ILE A 225 -14.17 -8.41 -4.67
N SER A 226 -13.85 -9.62 -4.20
CA SER A 226 -14.71 -10.36 -3.27
C SER A 226 -14.94 -9.59 -1.97
N ASN A 227 -13.87 -9.11 -1.35
CA ASN A 227 -13.96 -8.34 -0.11
C ASN A 227 -14.72 -7.02 -0.32
N ALA A 228 -14.49 -6.33 -1.43
CA ALA A 228 -15.21 -5.10 -1.76
C ALA A 228 -16.71 -5.32 -1.96
N LYS A 229 -17.12 -6.42 -2.60
CA LYS A 229 -18.54 -6.82 -2.75
C LYS A 229 -19.20 -7.16 -1.42
N ASN A 230 -18.50 -7.93 -0.60
CA ASN A 230 -19.01 -8.42 0.68
C ASN A 230 -19.05 -7.35 1.77
N THR A 231 -18.54 -6.15 1.50
CA THR A 231 -18.49 -5.05 2.46
C THR A 231 -19.21 -3.80 1.98
N LEU A 232 -20.20 -3.94 1.14
CA LEU A 232 -21.10 -2.84 0.77
C LEU A 232 -21.95 -2.39 1.96
N VAL A 233 -22.42 -1.15 1.92
CA VAL A 233 -23.39 -0.65 2.91
C VAL A 233 -24.65 -1.52 2.87
N GLY A 234 -25.11 -1.93 4.04
CA GLY A 234 -26.22 -2.87 4.23
C GLY A 234 -25.80 -4.35 4.35
N MET A 235 -24.52 -4.68 4.11
CA MET A 235 -23.99 -6.03 4.33
C MET A 235 -23.55 -6.21 5.78
N GLU A 236 -23.52 -7.46 6.23
CA GLU A 236 -22.90 -7.84 7.51
C GLU A 236 -21.40 -7.61 7.45
N ALA A 237 -20.83 -7.03 8.50
CA ALA A 237 -19.38 -6.80 8.59
C ALA A 237 -18.63 -8.14 8.66
N PRO A 238 -17.55 -8.31 7.90
CA PRO A 238 -16.75 -9.53 7.97
C PRO A 238 -16.08 -9.68 9.34
N ASP A 239 -15.88 -10.91 9.75
CA ASP A 239 -15.03 -11.22 10.90
C ASP A 239 -13.58 -10.82 10.58
N PHE A 240 -12.96 -10.11 11.51
CA PHE A 240 -11.53 -9.77 11.52
C PHE A 240 -10.98 -9.86 12.94
N GLU A 241 -9.68 -9.91 13.06
CA GLU A 241 -8.99 -9.90 14.34
C GLU A 241 -7.77 -8.98 14.27
N LEU A 242 -7.66 -8.10 15.24
CA LEU A 242 -6.46 -7.31 15.54
C LEU A 242 -5.97 -7.70 16.93
N VAL A 243 -4.67 -7.94 17.08
CA VAL A 243 -4.08 -8.37 18.35
C VAL A 243 -3.15 -7.28 18.89
N LYS A 244 -3.38 -6.88 20.14
CA LYS A 244 -2.52 -5.97 20.91
C LYS A 244 -2.28 -6.56 22.30
N ASP A 245 -1.02 -6.64 22.69
CA ASP A 245 -0.62 -7.15 24.02
C ASP A 245 -1.28 -8.48 24.37
N SER A 246 -1.35 -9.42 23.40
CA SER A 246 -2.01 -10.73 23.50
C SER A 246 -3.54 -10.68 23.66
N VAL A 247 -4.17 -9.53 23.53
CA VAL A 247 -5.63 -9.36 23.52
C VAL A 247 -6.11 -9.25 22.07
N ALA A 248 -7.07 -10.10 21.71
CA ALA A 248 -7.71 -10.07 20.39
C ALA A 248 -8.94 -9.14 20.39
N TYR A 249 -8.99 -8.26 19.41
CA TYR A 249 -10.11 -7.35 19.16
C TYR A 249 -10.79 -7.72 17.84
N SER A 250 -12.09 -7.91 17.89
CA SER A 250 -12.92 -8.28 16.75
C SER A 250 -14.26 -7.54 16.81
N PRO A 251 -15.13 -7.59 15.80
CA PRO A 251 -16.48 -7.01 15.89
C PRO A 251 -17.25 -7.53 17.11
N LYS A 252 -17.05 -8.79 17.52
CA LYS A 252 -17.69 -9.41 18.68
C LYS A 252 -17.31 -8.76 20.01
N THR A 253 -16.10 -8.21 20.11
CA THR A 253 -15.62 -7.46 21.29
C THR A 253 -16.51 -6.25 21.58
N PHE A 254 -17.15 -5.69 20.55
CA PHE A 254 -17.94 -4.47 20.60
C PHE A 254 -19.44 -4.71 20.33
N ALA A 255 -19.90 -5.96 20.51
CA ALA A 255 -21.28 -6.34 20.23
C ALA A 255 -22.31 -5.43 20.96
N GLY A 256 -23.35 -5.01 20.25
CA GLY A 256 -24.40 -4.12 20.78
C GLY A 256 -24.03 -2.62 20.77
N LYS A 257 -22.84 -2.26 20.30
CA LYS A 257 -22.41 -0.87 20.12
C LYS A 257 -22.23 -0.54 18.63
N ASN A 258 -22.25 0.73 18.29
CA ASN A 258 -21.81 1.19 16.99
C ASN A 258 -20.28 1.18 16.97
N LEU A 259 -19.68 0.42 16.08
CA LEU A 259 -18.23 0.31 15.97
C LEU A 259 -17.72 1.04 14.74
N PHE A 260 -16.83 2.02 14.93
CA PHE A 260 -16.11 2.64 13.83
C PHE A 260 -14.70 2.05 13.74
N VAL A 261 -14.44 1.27 12.69
CA VAL A 261 -13.11 0.75 12.39
C VAL A 261 -12.42 1.69 11.43
N VAL A 262 -11.14 2.02 11.67
CA VAL A 262 -10.40 2.95 10.82
C VAL A 262 -8.96 2.49 10.61
N ALA A 263 -8.55 2.43 9.34
CA ALA A 263 -7.16 2.25 8.94
C ALA A 263 -6.54 3.61 8.61
N TRP A 264 -5.31 3.84 9.05
CA TRP A 264 -4.60 5.10 8.83
C TRP A 264 -3.08 4.88 8.69
N ALA A 265 -2.35 5.88 8.20
CA ALA A 265 -0.89 5.82 8.06
C ALA A 265 -0.23 6.85 8.97
N SER A 266 0.67 6.40 9.86
CA SER A 266 1.54 7.28 10.64
C SER A 266 2.55 8.00 9.74
N GLY A 267 3.10 9.13 10.23
CA GLY A 267 3.99 9.99 9.45
C GLY A 267 3.30 10.84 8.37
N ASN A 268 1.96 10.82 8.28
CA ASN A 268 1.18 11.58 7.32
C ASN A 268 0.28 12.59 8.01
N GLN A 269 0.53 13.88 7.80
CA GLN A 269 -0.20 14.96 8.48
C GLN A 269 -1.72 14.91 8.26
N GLN A 270 -2.18 14.61 7.05
CA GLN A 270 -3.60 14.51 6.76
C GLN A 270 -4.28 13.39 7.56
N ASN A 271 -3.57 12.28 7.79
CA ASN A 271 -4.06 11.19 8.64
C ASN A 271 -4.09 11.61 10.11
N ILE A 272 -3.09 12.32 10.58
CA ILE A 272 -3.01 12.84 11.96
C ILE A 272 -4.18 13.82 12.22
N ASP A 273 -4.44 14.73 11.27
CA ASP A 273 -5.55 15.69 11.36
C ASP A 273 -6.91 14.97 11.42
N TYR A 274 -7.08 13.92 10.60
CA TYR A 274 -8.29 13.08 10.64
C TYR A 274 -8.46 12.38 12.00
N MET A 275 -7.40 11.77 12.53
CA MET A 275 -7.45 11.08 13.83
C MET A 275 -7.73 12.06 14.98
N SER A 276 -7.21 13.28 14.90
CA SER A 276 -7.51 14.36 15.85
C SER A 276 -8.97 14.80 15.80
N ALA A 277 -9.54 14.94 14.60
CA ALA A 277 -10.96 15.25 14.42
C ALA A 277 -11.85 14.07 14.89
N LEU A 278 -11.45 12.83 14.61
CA LEU A 278 -12.16 11.63 15.08
C LEU A 278 -12.22 11.55 16.61
N LYS A 279 -11.16 12.01 17.30
CA LYS A 279 -11.14 12.06 18.76
C LYS A 279 -12.27 12.94 19.32
N GLN A 280 -12.54 14.08 18.70
CA GLN A 280 -13.66 14.96 19.11
C GLN A 280 -15.02 14.28 18.90
N VAL A 281 -15.16 13.50 17.80
CA VAL A 281 -16.37 12.71 17.56
C VAL A 281 -16.53 11.61 18.61
N TYR A 282 -15.45 10.91 18.94
CA TYR A 282 -15.46 9.87 19.96
C TYR A 282 -15.88 10.42 21.32
N GLU A 283 -15.28 11.52 21.79
CA GLU A 283 -15.61 12.18 23.05
C GLU A 283 -17.10 12.55 23.13
N LYS A 284 -17.70 12.96 22.03
CA LYS A 284 -19.12 13.31 21.96
C LYS A 284 -20.06 12.09 21.96
N TRP A 285 -19.64 10.96 21.37
CA TRP A 285 -20.54 9.85 21.07
C TRP A 285 -20.25 8.56 21.83
N HIS A 286 -19.12 8.46 22.53
CA HIS A 286 -18.74 7.25 23.28
C HIS A 286 -19.79 6.86 24.32
N ASP A 287 -20.22 7.78 25.17
CA ASP A 287 -21.25 7.52 26.18
C ASP A 287 -22.63 7.20 25.59
N LYS A 288 -22.79 7.43 24.29
CA LYS A 288 -24.00 7.10 23.52
C LYS A 288 -23.86 5.80 22.72
N GLY A 289 -22.78 5.06 22.96
CA GLY A 289 -22.54 3.73 22.42
C GLY A 289 -21.73 3.69 21.13
N LEU A 290 -20.89 4.71 20.85
CA LEU A 290 -19.84 4.62 19.82
C LEU A 290 -18.58 4.00 20.43
N GLU A 291 -18.03 3.01 19.74
CA GLU A 291 -16.66 2.53 19.93
C GLU A 291 -15.82 2.79 18.70
N VAL A 292 -14.54 2.96 18.90
CA VAL A 292 -13.56 3.09 17.81
C VAL A 292 -12.46 2.07 17.98
N LEU A 293 -12.09 1.43 16.88
CA LEU A 293 -10.93 0.54 16.78
C LEU A 293 -10.10 1.01 15.59
N SER A 294 -8.88 1.46 15.84
CA SER A 294 -8.02 1.95 14.77
C SER A 294 -6.81 1.05 14.57
N SER A 295 -6.27 1.06 13.34
CA SER A 295 -5.05 0.36 13.01
C SER A 295 -4.16 1.19 12.10
N SER A 296 -2.91 1.44 12.55
CA SER A 296 -1.89 2.05 11.70
C SER A 296 -1.23 1.00 10.82
N ILE A 297 -1.14 1.32 9.50
CA ILE A 297 -0.62 0.40 8.48
C ILE A 297 0.73 0.79 7.90
N GLY A 298 1.26 1.94 8.23
CA GLY A 298 2.50 2.46 7.63
C GLY A 298 3.32 3.27 8.63
N GLY A 299 4.39 3.90 8.09
CA GLY A 299 5.36 4.65 8.88
C GLY A 299 6.38 3.76 9.61
N GLY A 300 7.54 4.34 9.91
CA GLY A 300 8.54 3.70 10.77
C GLY A 300 8.08 3.57 12.22
N ASP A 301 8.85 2.86 13.04
CA ASP A 301 8.51 2.68 14.45
C ASP A 301 8.61 4.01 15.22
N GLU A 302 9.53 4.88 14.82
CA GLU A 302 9.73 6.19 15.43
C GLU A 302 8.57 7.14 15.11
N GLU A 303 8.16 7.25 13.84
CA GLU A 303 7.02 8.07 13.42
C GLU A 303 5.74 7.60 14.10
N TYR A 304 5.48 6.29 14.11
CA TYR A 304 4.32 5.73 14.79
C TYR A 304 4.32 6.05 16.29
N GLY A 305 5.46 5.84 16.96
CA GLY A 305 5.59 6.13 18.39
C GLY A 305 5.32 7.60 18.71
N TYR A 306 5.86 8.53 17.89
CA TYR A 306 5.62 9.96 18.04
C TYR A 306 4.14 10.32 17.83
N ASP A 307 3.52 9.83 16.77
CA ASP A 307 2.12 10.13 16.42
C ASP A 307 1.16 9.61 17.51
N ILE A 308 1.34 8.38 17.96
CA ILE A 308 0.50 7.80 19.03
C ILE A 308 0.63 8.58 20.34
N TYR A 309 1.86 8.96 20.70
CA TYR A 309 2.09 9.77 21.89
C TYR A 309 1.39 11.14 21.78
N SER A 310 1.53 11.82 20.63
CA SER A 310 0.96 13.15 20.43
C SER A 310 -0.57 13.14 20.31
N LEU A 311 -1.14 12.15 19.62
CA LEU A 311 -2.59 11.99 19.46
C LEU A 311 -3.27 11.60 20.76
N ASN A 312 -2.61 10.82 21.62
CA ASN A 312 -3.15 10.34 22.89
C ASN A 312 -4.60 9.83 22.70
N LEU A 313 -4.75 8.80 21.86
CA LEU A 313 -6.05 8.27 21.43
C LEU A 313 -6.79 7.61 22.59
N PRO A 314 -8.09 7.95 22.83
CA PRO A 314 -8.87 7.41 23.95
C PRO A 314 -9.46 6.02 23.70
N TRP A 315 -9.19 5.41 22.55
CA TRP A 315 -9.68 4.08 22.13
C TRP A 315 -8.53 3.12 21.88
N THR A 316 -8.87 1.88 21.51
CA THR A 316 -7.86 0.87 21.15
C THR A 316 -7.28 1.15 19.77
N GLU A 317 -5.98 1.35 19.74
CA GLU A 317 -5.16 1.44 18.53
C GLU A 317 -4.25 0.22 18.44
N VAL A 318 -4.21 -0.42 17.27
CA VAL A 318 -3.37 -1.59 17.01
C VAL A 318 -2.46 -1.32 15.83
N ARG A 319 -1.14 -1.39 16.04
CA ARG A 319 -0.20 -1.34 14.92
C ARG A 319 -0.19 -2.66 14.16
N ASP A 320 -0.52 -2.61 12.89
CA ASP A 320 -0.33 -3.73 11.95
C ASP A 320 0.28 -3.20 10.65
N ALA A 321 1.62 -3.14 10.63
CA ALA A 321 2.41 -2.54 9.55
C ALA A 321 2.52 -3.42 8.29
N ARG A 322 1.59 -4.37 8.10
CA ARG A 322 1.56 -5.24 6.90
C ARG A 322 0.97 -4.55 5.66
N GLY A 323 0.79 -3.23 5.69
CA GLY A 323 0.26 -2.46 4.56
C GLY A 323 -1.13 -2.94 4.13
N ILE A 324 -1.28 -3.31 2.87
CA ILE A 324 -2.56 -3.83 2.32
C ILE A 324 -2.98 -5.18 2.92
N LYS A 325 -2.09 -5.91 3.58
CA LYS A 325 -2.39 -7.15 4.31
C LYS A 325 -2.79 -6.91 5.77
N ASN A 326 -2.88 -5.64 6.21
CA ASN A 326 -3.53 -5.29 7.47
C ASN A 326 -4.96 -5.83 7.49
N ALA A 327 -5.40 -6.38 8.62
CA ALA A 327 -6.68 -7.06 8.71
C ALA A 327 -7.88 -6.15 8.34
N LEU A 328 -7.87 -4.87 8.73
CA LEU A 328 -8.95 -3.94 8.35
C LEU A 328 -8.88 -3.60 6.86
N VAL A 329 -7.67 -3.32 6.34
CA VAL A 329 -7.49 -2.97 4.93
C VAL A 329 -7.92 -4.11 4.03
N ASP A 330 -7.48 -5.33 4.30
CA ASP A 330 -7.82 -6.51 3.50
C ASP A 330 -9.32 -6.84 3.60
N LYS A 331 -9.84 -7.05 4.81
CA LYS A 331 -11.22 -7.51 5.01
C LYS A 331 -12.28 -6.53 4.53
N PHE A 332 -12.04 -5.23 4.70
CA PHE A 332 -12.96 -4.19 4.25
C PHE A 332 -12.59 -3.59 2.89
N ALA A 333 -11.58 -4.13 2.19
CA ALA A 333 -11.09 -3.59 0.92
C ALA A 333 -10.81 -2.08 1.00
N LEU A 334 -10.11 -1.62 2.06
CA LEU A 334 -9.76 -0.21 2.31
C LEU A 334 -8.39 0.14 1.69
N THR A 335 -8.08 -0.39 0.52
CA THR A 335 -6.80 -0.20 -0.16
C THR A 335 -6.65 1.17 -0.84
N GLY A 336 -7.70 1.99 -0.79
CA GLY A 336 -7.75 3.35 -1.36
C GLY A 336 -6.96 4.39 -0.55
N ALA A 337 -7.43 5.62 -0.61
CA ALA A 337 -6.80 6.69 0.16
C ALA A 337 -7.04 6.50 1.66
N LEU A 338 -5.97 6.55 2.45
CA LEU A 338 -6.03 6.59 3.90
C LEU A 338 -6.10 8.06 4.37
N PRO A 339 -6.76 8.34 5.50
CA PRO A 339 -7.42 7.40 6.40
C PRO A 339 -8.75 6.90 5.81
N ALA A 340 -9.09 5.65 6.11
CA ALA A 340 -10.33 5.03 5.63
C ALA A 340 -11.06 4.31 6.77
N GLY A 341 -12.33 4.66 6.98
CA GLY A 341 -13.13 4.10 8.04
C GLY A 341 -14.43 3.46 7.57
N VAL A 342 -14.94 2.52 8.37
CA VAL A 342 -16.20 1.83 8.19
C VAL A 342 -16.99 1.91 9.49
N LEU A 343 -18.23 2.37 9.42
CA LEU A 343 -19.17 2.34 10.54
C LEU A 343 -20.00 1.06 10.49
N ILE A 344 -19.92 0.28 11.56
CA ILE A 344 -20.68 -0.95 11.78
C ILE A 344 -21.75 -0.64 12.84
N GLY A 345 -22.99 -0.96 12.53
CA GLY A 345 -24.12 -0.80 13.43
C GLY A 345 -24.12 -1.82 14.58
N ARG A 346 -25.01 -1.61 15.55
CA ARG A 346 -25.18 -2.47 16.72
C ARG A 346 -25.58 -3.91 16.38
N ASP A 347 -26.19 -4.10 15.22
CA ASP A 347 -26.61 -5.39 14.65
C ASP A 347 -25.53 -6.06 13.80
N GLY A 348 -24.33 -5.44 13.66
CA GLY A 348 -23.25 -5.93 12.83
C GLY A 348 -23.31 -5.49 11.36
N THR A 349 -24.33 -4.70 10.96
CA THR A 349 -24.48 -4.26 9.57
C THR A 349 -23.57 -3.06 9.28
N ILE A 350 -22.95 -3.01 8.09
CA ILE A 350 -22.16 -1.87 7.62
C ILE A 350 -23.10 -0.72 7.29
N LEU A 351 -22.99 0.39 8.00
CA LEU A 351 -23.84 1.57 7.84
C LEU A 351 -23.22 2.64 6.94
N ALA A 352 -21.89 2.76 6.95
CA ALA A 352 -21.18 3.74 6.12
C ALA A 352 -19.73 3.33 5.90
N ARG A 353 -19.12 3.84 4.81
CA ARG A 353 -17.71 3.59 4.44
C ARG A 353 -17.10 4.87 3.92
N TYR A 354 -15.76 5.01 4.09
CA TYR A 354 -14.96 6.14 3.58
C TYR A 354 -15.53 7.52 4.00
N ILE A 355 -16.07 7.60 5.21
CA ILE A 355 -16.70 8.83 5.72
C ILE A 355 -15.70 9.65 6.54
N SER A 356 -15.85 10.97 6.48
CA SER A 356 -15.12 11.90 7.34
C SER A 356 -15.61 11.84 8.80
N PRO A 357 -14.82 12.31 9.78
CA PRO A 357 -15.32 12.45 11.16
C PRO A 357 -16.58 13.28 11.28
N ASP A 358 -16.72 14.36 10.49
CA ASP A 358 -17.93 15.19 10.48
C ASP A 358 -19.15 14.42 9.98
N ASP A 359 -18.99 13.63 8.90
CA ASP A 359 -20.08 12.83 8.38
C ASP A 359 -20.44 11.67 9.31
N LEU A 360 -19.43 11.06 9.98
CA LEU A 360 -19.66 10.09 11.04
C LEU A 360 -20.55 10.69 12.14
N SER A 361 -20.23 11.89 12.61
CA SER A 361 -21.06 12.59 13.63
C SER A 361 -22.48 12.85 13.15
N LYS A 362 -22.70 13.18 11.86
CA LYS A 362 -24.05 13.37 11.27
C LYS A 362 -24.82 12.05 11.22
N VAL A 363 -24.17 10.96 10.77
CA VAL A 363 -24.80 9.62 10.72
C VAL A 363 -25.21 9.16 12.12
N LEU A 364 -24.32 9.31 13.11
CA LEU A 364 -24.63 8.96 14.51
C LEU A 364 -25.80 9.79 15.06
N GLY A 365 -25.86 11.10 14.75
CA GLY A 365 -26.95 11.96 15.12
C GLY A 365 -28.30 11.58 14.46
N TYR A 366 -28.25 11.05 13.24
CA TYR A 366 -29.45 10.49 12.59
C TYR A 366 -29.90 9.20 13.28
N LEU A 367 -28.98 8.28 13.57
CA LEU A 367 -29.27 7.01 14.24
C LEU A 367 -29.86 7.23 15.65
N GLU A 368 -29.31 8.17 16.43
CA GLU A 368 -29.81 8.51 17.77
C GLU A 368 -31.28 8.95 17.72
N LYS A 369 -31.68 9.71 16.69
CA LYS A 369 -33.05 10.22 16.54
C LYS A 369 -34.06 9.16 16.07
N HIS A 370 -33.63 8.10 15.41
CA HIS A 370 -34.52 7.13 14.76
C HIS A 370 -34.46 5.73 15.39
N ASN A 371 -33.53 5.47 16.32
CA ASN A 371 -33.42 4.21 17.08
C ASN A 371 -33.89 4.32 18.54
N ASN A 372 -34.63 5.39 18.88
CA ASN A 372 -35.37 5.56 20.17
C ASN A 372 -36.84 5.17 20.06
#